data_5ec4f602205d60238f7316f91880fe96
#
_entry.id   5ec4f602205d60238f7316f91880fe96
#
_cell.length_a   1.000
_cell.length_b   1.000
_cell.length_c   1.000
_cell.angle_alpha   90.00
_cell.angle_beta   90.00
_cell.angle_gamma   90.00
#
_symmetry.space_group_name_H-M   'P 1'
#
loop_
_entity.id
_entity.type
_entity.pdbx_description
1 polymer ?
#
loop_
_entity_poly.entity_id
_entity_poly.type
_entity_poly.pdbx_seq_one_letter_code
_entity_poly.pdbx_strand_id
1 'polypeptide(L)'
;MGYSDLNDHEDVRLDSLYKSVLNKEEDLASDSTLSRIHNKVDHQTIINLNKLMFEKFISSFKSAPKELILDIDTTDIELHGNQADRHYHGYYKEYCYIPLHVTCGNELLVSYLRPANQDGFKNAWPIIGLLIKRIKQAFPDAEITVRADSGFMRHKFIGWLEQKGVKYIVGMAQNKRLLKEVEDEIKIVEKLYDQSQETTAMYKAFNYKADSWRKERKIICKIEKNYHGPNIRFIVTNIDEDPEELYR
;
A
#
# COMPACT_ATOMS: atom_id res chain seq x y z
N MET A 1 -17.94 1.04 9.32
CA MET A 1 -19.21 1.16 10.07
C MET A 1 -19.05 1.91 11.38
N GLY A 2 -17.86 2.23 11.86
CA GLY A 2 -17.63 3.04 13.06
C GLY A 2 -17.70 2.29 14.40
N TYR A 3 -17.98 1.00 14.38
CA TYR A 3 -18.00 0.15 15.56
C TYR A 3 -16.73 -0.67 15.63
N SER A 4 -15.80 -0.29 16.49
CA SER A 4 -14.46 -0.92 16.60
C SER A 4 -14.35 -1.89 17.77
N ASP A 5 -15.28 -1.85 18.71
CA ASP A 5 -15.26 -2.68 19.91
C ASP A 5 -16.33 -3.78 19.85
N LEU A 6 -16.04 -4.95 20.44
CA LEU A 6 -17.02 -6.03 20.57
C LEU A 6 -18.20 -5.64 21.44
N ASN A 7 -18.04 -4.73 22.39
CA ASN A 7 -19.14 -4.23 23.24
C ASN A 7 -20.21 -3.48 22.44
N ASP A 8 -19.81 -2.84 21.32
CA ASP A 8 -20.77 -2.15 20.44
C ASP A 8 -21.74 -3.13 19.74
N HIS A 9 -21.41 -4.42 19.72
CA HIS A 9 -22.25 -5.43 19.09
C HIS A 9 -23.57 -5.71 19.80
N GLU A 10 -23.68 -5.39 21.10
CA GLU A 10 -24.98 -5.54 21.78
C GLU A 10 -26.03 -4.58 21.22
N ASP A 11 -25.64 -3.36 20.83
CA ASP A 11 -26.52 -2.42 20.15
C ASP A 11 -26.78 -2.82 18.68
N VAL A 12 -25.72 -3.18 17.97
CA VAL A 12 -25.79 -3.59 16.55
C VAL A 12 -26.64 -4.85 16.35
N ARG A 13 -26.60 -5.82 17.28
CA ARG A 13 -27.34 -7.09 17.14
C ARG A 13 -28.86 -6.90 17.13
N LEU A 14 -29.37 -5.84 17.76
CA LEU A 14 -30.78 -5.52 17.85
C LEU A 14 -31.25 -4.60 16.72
N ASP A 15 -30.34 -3.95 16.02
CA ASP A 15 -30.63 -2.98 14.98
C ASP A 15 -31.36 -3.63 13.79
N SER A 16 -32.57 -3.13 13.51
CA SER A 16 -33.44 -3.65 12.47
C SER A 16 -32.86 -3.46 11.05
N LEU A 17 -32.06 -2.40 10.83
CA LEU A 17 -31.42 -2.15 9.54
C LEU A 17 -30.35 -3.22 9.25
N TYR A 18 -29.49 -3.52 10.23
CA TYR A 18 -28.49 -4.59 10.07
C TYR A 18 -29.14 -5.95 9.88
N LYS A 19 -30.20 -6.26 10.63
CA LYS A 19 -30.97 -7.49 10.49
C LYS A 19 -31.56 -7.60 9.08
N SER A 20 -32.13 -6.51 8.56
CA SER A 20 -32.69 -6.45 7.21
C SER A 20 -31.62 -6.66 6.12
N VAL A 21 -30.46 -5.98 6.22
CA VAL A 21 -29.35 -6.15 5.26
C VAL A 21 -28.84 -7.60 5.21
N LEU A 22 -28.84 -8.28 6.36
CA LEU A 22 -28.43 -9.69 6.47
C LEU A 22 -29.57 -10.68 6.20
N ASN A 23 -30.76 -10.19 5.88
CA ASN A 23 -31.98 -10.99 5.70
C ASN A 23 -32.25 -11.93 6.89
N LYS A 24 -32.16 -11.37 8.11
CA LYS A 24 -32.37 -12.05 9.37
C LYS A 24 -33.55 -11.41 10.14
N GLU A 25 -34.43 -12.25 10.68
CA GLU A 25 -35.51 -11.82 11.58
C GLU A 25 -35.06 -11.89 13.05
N GLU A 26 -34.18 -12.85 13.37
CA GLU A 26 -33.64 -13.05 14.71
C GLU A 26 -32.54 -12.05 15.05
N ASP A 27 -32.20 -11.95 16.32
CA ASP A 27 -31.10 -11.15 16.80
C ASP A 27 -29.77 -11.66 16.24
N LEU A 28 -28.85 -10.73 15.89
CA LEU A 28 -27.51 -11.08 15.42
C LEU A 28 -26.68 -11.65 16.58
N ALA A 29 -25.46 -12.11 16.26
CA ALA A 29 -24.55 -12.69 17.23
C ALA A 29 -24.26 -11.73 18.39
N SER A 30 -24.27 -12.24 19.62
CA SER A 30 -23.84 -11.48 20.80
C SER A 30 -22.32 -11.29 20.84
N ASP A 31 -21.83 -10.34 21.62
CA ASP A 31 -20.42 -10.09 21.93
C ASP A 31 -19.68 -11.37 22.36
N SER A 32 -20.28 -12.13 23.27
CA SER A 32 -19.73 -13.40 23.76
C SER A 32 -19.64 -14.47 22.67
N THR A 33 -20.54 -14.48 21.69
CA THR A 33 -20.47 -15.37 20.54
C THR A 33 -19.35 -14.97 19.60
N LEU A 34 -19.20 -13.67 19.34
CA LEU A 34 -18.10 -13.14 18.52
C LEU A 34 -16.75 -13.37 19.19
N SER A 35 -16.64 -13.13 20.50
CA SER A 35 -15.44 -13.42 21.27
C SER A 35 -15.03 -14.90 21.17
N ARG A 36 -15.99 -15.83 21.27
CA ARG A 36 -15.72 -17.27 21.08
C ARG A 36 -15.25 -17.60 19.67
N ILE A 37 -15.76 -16.92 18.65
CA ILE A 37 -15.28 -17.07 17.26
C ILE A 37 -13.83 -16.57 17.15
N HIS A 38 -13.55 -15.36 17.65
CA HIS A 38 -12.19 -14.80 17.64
C HIS A 38 -11.17 -15.73 18.31
N ASN A 39 -11.52 -16.29 19.47
CA ASN A 39 -10.64 -17.20 20.21
C ASN A 39 -10.43 -18.57 19.54
N LYS A 40 -11.21 -18.91 18.51
CA LYS A 40 -11.05 -20.12 17.71
C LYS A 40 -10.21 -19.91 16.44
N VAL A 41 -9.95 -18.64 16.09
CA VAL A 41 -9.14 -18.32 14.92
C VAL A 41 -7.70 -18.71 15.18
N ASP A 42 -7.17 -19.63 14.39
CA ASP A 42 -5.78 -20.05 14.41
C ASP A 42 -5.03 -19.55 13.17
N HIS A 43 -3.73 -19.81 13.12
CA HIS A 43 -2.89 -19.40 12.01
C HIS A 43 -3.38 -20.00 10.65
N GLN A 44 -3.88 -21.24 10.65
CA GLN A 44 -4.40 -21.85 9.44
C GLN A 44 -5.68 -21.17 8.95
N THR A 45 -6.54 -20.76 9.86
CA THR A 45 -7.75 -19.98 9.55
C THR A 45 -7.38 -18.65 8.84
N ILE A 46 -6.38 -17.94 9.35
CA ILE A 46 -5.89 -16.67 8.74
C ILE A 46 -5.35 -16.93 7.33
N ILE A 47 -4.57 -17.99 7.14
CA ILE A 47 -4.06 -18.38 5.82
C ILE A 47 -5.23 -18.67 4.86
N ASN A 48 -6.24 -19.39 5.32
CA ASN A 48 -7.41 -19.76 4.50
C ASN A 48 -8.25 -18.54 4.14
N LEU A 49 -8.40 -17.55 5.06
CA LEU A 49 -9.07 -16.28 4.76
C LEU A 49 -8.33 -15.48 3.68
N ASN A 50 -7.00 -15.37 3.78
CA ASN A 50 -6.22 -14.71 2.72
C ASN A 50 -6.32 -15.45 1.37
N LYS A 51 -6.36 -16.77 1.37
CA LYS A 51 -6.61 -17.57 0.15
C LYS A 51 -8.00 -17.28 -0.43
N LEU A 52 -9.02 -17.27 0.42
CA LEU A 52 -10.41 -16.99 0.00
C LEU A 52 -10.54 -15.59 -0.61
N MET A 53 -9.95 -14.56 0.01
CA MET A 53 -9.95 -13.21 -0.56
C MET A 53 -9.32 -13.19 -1.95
N PHE A 54 -8.18 -13.83 -2.11
CA PHE A 54 -7.51 -13.93 -3.40
C PHE A 54 -8.33 -14.71 -4.44
N GLU A 55 -8.94 -15.82 -4.07
CA GLU A 55 -9.79 -16.62 -4.96
C GLU A 55 -11.04 -15.86 -5.39
N LYS A 56 -11.67 -15.11 -4.48
CA LYS A 56 -12.77 -14.20 -4.81
C LYS A 56 -12.32 -13.13 -5.80
N PHE A 57 -11.17 -12.51 -5.58
CA PHE A 57 -10.59 -11.56 -6.52
C PHE A 57 -10.43 -12.15 -7.91
N ILE A 58 -9.80 -13.32 -8.04
CA ILE A 58 -9.63 -13.98 -9.35
C ILE A 58 -10.98 -14.30 -10.00
N SER A 59 -11.95 -14.80 -9.23
CA SER A 59 -13.27 -15.18 -9.74
C SER A 59 -14.19 -14.00 -10.07
N SER A 60 -13.86 -12.79 -9.62
CA SER A 60 -14.64 -11.58 -9.93
C SER A 60 -14.49 -11.12 -11.38
N PHE A 61 -13.44 -11.55 -12.07
CA PHE A 61 -13.20 -11.18 -13.46
C PHE A 61 -14.01 -12.03 -14.43
N LYS A 62 -14.85 -11.39 -15.24
CA LYS A 62 -15.61 -12.05 -16.34
C LYS A 62 -14.72 -12.44 -17.52
N SER A 63 -13.60 -11.75 -17.70
CA SER A 63 -12.57 -12.01 -18.71
C SER A 63 -11.20 -11.68 -18.13
N ALA A 64 -10.13 -12.28 -18.65
CA ALA A 64 -8.79 -11.99 -18.20
C ALA A 64 -8.47 -10.47 -18.28
N PRO A 65 -8.05 -9.83 -17.20
CA PRO A 65 -7.66 -8.43 -17.23
C PRO A 65 -6.38 -8.26 -18.04
N LYS A 66 -6.25 -7.12 -18.73
CA LYS A 66 -5.02 -6.78 -19.45
C LYS A 66 -3.94 -6.29 -18.51
N GLU A 67 -4.32 -5.55 -17.48
CA GLU A 67 -3.43 -4.92 -16.53
C GLU A 67 -3.98 -5.03 -15.10
N LEU A 68 -3.09 -5.20 -14.14
CA LEU A 68 -3.40 -5.25 -12.70
C LEU A 68 -2.37 -4.43 -11.93
N ILE A 69 -2.83 -3.50 -11.11
CA ILE A 69 -1.99 -2.69 -10.25
C ILE A 69 -2.10 -3.24 -8.82
N LEU A 70 -0.97 -3.66 -8.27
CA LEU A 70 -0.87 -4.11 -6.88
C LEU A 70 -0.34 -2.96 -6.02
N ASP A 71 -1.20 -2.40 -5.20
CA ASP A 71 -0.84 -1.39 -4.22
C ASP A 71 -0.38 -2.07 -2.93
N ILE A 72 0.80 -1.68 -2.48
CA ILE A 72 1.42 -2.22 -1.27
C ILE A 72 1.58 -1.10 -0.29
N ASP A 73 0.99 -1.27 0.88
CA ASP A 73 1.04 -0.27 1.93
C ASP A 73 1.17 -0.89 3.32
N THR A 74 1.64 -0.09 4.25
CA THR A 74 1.62 -0.37 5.68
C THR A 74 0.91 0.77 6.39
N THR A 75 -0.04 0.42 7.24
CA THR A 75 -0.69 1.38 8.13
C THR A 75 -0.38 1.02 9.58
N ASP A 76 -0.64 1.91 10.50
CA ASP A 76 -0.63 1.62 11.92
C ASP A 76 -2.01 1.15 12.39
N ILE A 77 -2.01 0.29 13.39
CA ILE A 77 -3.19 -0.05 14.21
C ILE A 77 -2.81 0.26 15.65
N GLU A 78 -3.33 1.37 16.15
CA GLU A 78 -3.11 1.81 17.52
C GLU A 78 -3.58 0.77 18.54
N LEU A 79 -2.82 0.61 19.63
CA LEU A 79 -3.08 -0.38 20.67
C LEU A 79 -3.26 0.31 22.02
N HIS A 80 -4.43 0.15 22.60
CA HIS A 80 -4.80 0.77 23.88
C HIS A 80 -4.62 -0.14 25.09
N GLY A 81 -4.16 -1.37 24.91
CA GLY A 81 -4.01 -2.37 25.97
C GLY A 81 -2.65 -3.06 25.96
N ASN A 82 -2.55 -4.17 26.71
CA ASN A 82 -1.35 -4.99 26.82
C ASN A 82 -1.38 -6.18 25.83
N GLN A 83 -1.71 -5.91 24.56
CA GLN A 83 -1.73 -6.93 23.52
C GLN A 83 -0.33 -7.54 23.33
N ALA A 84 -0.30 -8.84 22.98
CA ALA A 84 0.95 -9.54 22.70
C ALA A 84 1.71 -8.86 21.53
N ASP A 85 3.03 -8.83 21.63
CA ASP A 85 3.92 -8.25 20.62
C ASP A 85 3.64 -6.76 20.28
N ARG A 86 3.00 -6.01 21.17
CA ARG A 86 2.89 -4.57 21.03
C ARG A 86 4.26 -3.92 21.17
N HIS A 87 4.59 -3.00 20.29
CA HIS A 87 5.82 -2.22 20.33
C HIS A 87 5.53 -0.74 20.04
N TYR A 88 6.33 0.14 20.67
CA TYR A 88 6.28 1.56 20.38
C TYR A 88 6.91 1.84 19.01
N HIS A 89 6.20 2.57 18.16
CA HIS A 89 6.69 2.97 16.84
C HIS A 89 7.06 4.45 16.83
N GLY A 90 8.34 4.76 16.58
CA GLY A 90 8.88 6.12 16.69
C GLY A 90 8.28 7.12 15.69
N TYR A 91 7.83 6.69 14.53
CA TYR A 91 7.20 7.53 13.53
C TYR A 91 5.75 7.88 13.90
N TYR A 92 4.95 6.89 14.29
CA TYR A 92 3.56 7.10 14.73
C TYR A 92 3.46 7.64 16.14
N LYS A 93 4.53 7.52 16.96
CA LYS A 93 4.61 7.96 18.35
C LYS A 93 3.61 7.28 19.29
N GLU A 94 3.30 6.02 19.01
CA GLU A 94 2.34 5.21 19.76
C GLU A 94 2.72 3.73 19.79
N TYR A 95 2.06 2.95 20.64
CA TYR A 95 2.11 1.50 20.60
C TYR A 95 1.14 1.02 19.52
N CYS A 96 1.65 0.31 18.52
CA CYS A 96 0.84 -0.15 17.41
C CYS A 96 1.31 -1.48 16.83
N TYR A 97 0.49 -2.05 15.95
CA TYR A 97 0.91 -2.99 14.92
C TYR A 97 1.08 -2.25 13.60
N ILE A 98 1.86 -2.83 12.68
CA ILE A 98 2.06 -2.31 11.31
C ILE A 98 1.72 -3.39 10.28
N PRO A 99 0.43 -3.71 10.06
CA PRO A 99 0.06 -4.68 9.06
C PRO A 99 0.53 -4.28 7.67
N LEU A 100 0.85 -5.28 6.87
CA LEU A 100 1.07 -5.16 5.43
C LEU A 100 -0.24 -5.43 4.72
N HIS A 101 -0.69 -4.48 3.93
CA HIS A 101 -1.83 -4.65 3.03
C HIS A 101 -1.36 -4.70 1.58
N VAL A 102 -1.96 -5.57 0.80
CA VAL A 102 -1.83 -5.57 -0.66
C VAL A 102 -3.23 -5.52 -1.25
N THR A 103 -3.49 -4.49 -2.04
CA THR A 103 -4.77 -4.29 -2.72
C THR A 103 -4.60 -4.28 -4.23
N CYS A 104 -5.68 -4.52 -4.96
CA CYS A 104 -5.79 -4.29 -6.40
C CYS A 104 -7.10 -3.56 -6.68
N GLY A 105 -7.02 -2.29 -7.02
CA GLY A 105 -8.19 -1.41 -7.02
C GLY A 105 -8.85 -1.38 -5.64
N ASN A 106 -10.13 -1.74 -5.56
CA ASN A 106 -10.89 -1.76 -4.30
C ASN A 106 -10.82 -3.13 -3.57
N GLU A 107 -10.12 -4.12 -4.13
CA GLU A 107 -10.08 -5.47 -3.56
C GLU A 107 -8.85 -5.67 -2.68
N LEU A 108 -9.06 -6.09 -1.44
CA LEU A 108 -8.01 -6.49 -0.52
C LEU A 108 -7.56 -7.93 -0.84
N LEU A 109 -6.31 -8.10 -1.23
CA LEU A 109 -5.73 -9.40 -1.59
C LEU A 109 -5.05 -10.08 -0.40
N VAL A 110 -4.37 -9.29 0.43
CA VAL A 110 -3.64 -9.75 1.60
C VAL A 110 -3.71 -8.70 2.70
N SER A 111 -3.97 -9.18 3.92
CA SER A 111 -3.72 -8.43 5.16
C SER A 111 -2.84 -9.29 6.06
N TYR A 112 -1.63 -8.81 6.35
CA TYR A 112 -0.64 -9.54 7.14
C TYR A 112 -0.20 -8.72 8.35
N LEU A 113 -0.65 -9.13 9.54
CA LEU A 113 -0.35 -8.45 10.81
C LEU A 113 1.13 -8.60 11.17
N ARG A 114 1.74 -7.50 11.62
CA ARG A 114 3.15 -7.44 12.05
C ARG A 114 3.32 -6.56 13.28
N PRO A 115 4.23 -6.90 14.19
CA PRO A 115 4.60 -6.01 15.28
C PRO A 115 5.37 -4.78 14.77
N ALA A 116 5.21 -3.65 15.46
CA ALA A 116 5.77 -2.35 15.05
C ALA A 116 7.30 -2.22 15.16
N ASN A 117 7.99 -3.17 15.81
CA ASN A 117 9.46 -3.18 15.92
C ASN A 117 10.16 -3.80 14.70
N GLN A 118 9.44 -4.05 13.61
CA GLN A 118 9.99 -4.63 12.39
C GLN A 118 10.06 -3.61 11.26
N ASP A 119 11.00 -3.85 10.33
CA ASP A 119 11.05 -3.08 9.07
C ASP A 119 9.74 -3.29 8.29
N GLY A 120 9.13 -2.20 7.80
CA GLY A 120 7.91 -2.24 7.00
C GLY A 120 7.99 -3.10 5.73
N PHE A 121 9.20 -3.36 5.23
CA PHE A 121 9.44 -4.26 4.10
C PHE A 121 9.52 -5.75 4.50
N LYS A 122 9.65 -6.06 5.79
CA LYS A 122 9.81 -7.45 6.25
C LYS A 122 8.63 -8.31 5.77
N ASN A 123 8.92 -9.46 5.20
CA ASN A 123 7.99 -10.41 4.59
C ASN A 123 7.18 -9.88 3.37
N ALA A 124 7.34 -8.61 2.97
CA ALA A 124 6.64 -8.07 1.80
C ALA A 124 7.05 -8.79 0.51
N TRP A 125 8.34 -8.98 0.29
CA TRP A 125 8.84 -9.63 -0.94
C TRP A 125 8.28 -11.04 -1.15
N PRO A 126 8.35 -12.00 -0.21
CA PRO A 126 7.74 -13.31 -0.39
C PRO A 126 6.24 -13.26 -0.68
N ILE A 127 5.50 -12.39 0.01
CA ILE A 127 4.05 -12.22 -0.17
C ILE A 127 3.76 -11.72 -1.59
N ILE A 128 4.43 -10.67 -2.03
CA ILE A 128 4.27 -10.10 -3.37
C ILE A 128 4.66 -11.13 -4.44
N GLY A 129 5.76 -11.86 -4.21
CA GLY A 129 6.20 -12.92 -5.12
C GLY A 129 5.17 -14.03 -5.28
N LEU A 130 4.50 -14.42 -4.20
CA LEU A 130 3.42 -15.40 -4.24
C LEU A 130 2.20 -14.88 -4.99
N LEU A 131 1.79 -13.62 -4.74
CA LEU A 131 0.67 -13.00 -5.45
C LEU A 131 0.93 -12.91 -6.95
N ILE A 132 2.09 -12.37 -7.35
CA ILE A 132 2.47 -12.28 -8.77
C ILE A 132 2.44 -13.67 -9.44
N LYS A 133 3.02 -14.68 -8.78
CA LYS A 133 2.99 -16.06 -9.29
C LYS A 133 1.56 -16.57 -9.50
N ARG A 134 0.67 -16.37 -8.52
CA ARG A 134 -0.72 -16.83 -8.60
C ARG A 134 -1.54 -16.05 -9.63
N ILE A 135 -1.34 -14.75 -9.74
CA ILE A 135 -1.98 -13.91 -10.77
C ILE A 135 -1.56 -14.40 -12.16
N LYS A 136 -0.27 -14.62 -12.38
CA LYS A 136 0.24 -15.13 -13.66
C LYS A 136 -0.20 -16.56 -13.98
N GLN A 137 -0.54 -17.36 -12.98
CA GLN A 137 -1.16 -18.68 -13.18
C GLN A 137 -2.62 -18.55 -13.65
N ALA A 138 -3.37 -17.59 -13.11
CA ALA A 138 -4.76 -17.34 -13.51
C ALA A 138 -4.87 -16.52 -14.81
N PHE A 139 -3.99 -15.56 -15.00
CA PHE A 139 -3.96 -14.59 -16.09
C PHE A 139 -2.52 -14.47 -16.64
N PRO A 140 -2.05 -15.41 -17.49
CA PRO A 140 -0.67 -15.45 -17.96
C PRO A 140 -0.21 -14.18 -18.68
N ASP A 141 -1.11 -13.57 -19.44
CA ASP A 141 -0.83 -12.39 -20.29
C ASP A 141 -1.06 -11.05 -19.57
N ALA A 142 -1.65 -11.06 -18.37
CA ALA A 142 -1.91 -9.82 -17.63
C ALA A 142 -0.61 -9.10 -17.29
N GLU A 143 -0.49 -7.83 -17.62
CA GLU A 143 0.60 -6.98 -17.13
C GLU A 143 0.38 -6.68 -15.63
N ILE A 144 1.44 -6.75 -14.85
CA ILE A 144 1.38 -6.47 -13.41
C ILE A 144 2.26 -5.27 -13.13
N THR A 145 1.68 -4.27 -12.47
CA THR A 145 2.38 -3.10 -11.94
C THR A 145 2.34 -3.15 -10.41
N VAL A 146 3.50 -3.04 -9.77
CA VAL A 146 3.63 -2.92 -8.31
C VAL A 146 3.78 -1.45 -7.95
N ARG A 147 2.87 -0.93 -7.13
CA ARG A 147 2.93 0.44 -6.62
C ARG A 147 3.11 0.43 -5.10
N ALA A 148 4.07 1.22 -4.60
CA ALA A 148 4.39 1.28 -3.19
C ALA A 148 5.04 2.61 -2.80
N ASP A 149 5.04 2.91 -1.51
CA ASP A 149 5.73 4.06 -0.95
C ASP A 149 7.26 3.86 -0.85
N SER A 150 7.97 4.85 -0.32
CA SER A 150 9.42 4.82 -0.18
C SER A 150 9.93 3.79 0.85
N GLY A 151 9.09 3.33 1.75
CA GLY A 151 9.37 2.27 2.72
C GLY A 151 9.67 0.92 2.05
N PHE A 152 9.16 0.72 0.83
CA PHE A 152 9.38 -0.48 0.03
C PHE A 152 10.55 -0.37 -0.95
N MET A 153 11.23 0.78 -1.02
CA MET A 153 12.37 0.96 -1.92
C MET A 153 13.57 0.14 -1.46
N ARG A 154 13.73 -1.05 -2.02
CA ARG A 154 14.89 -1.94 -1.85
C ARG A 154 15.44 -2.33 -3.22
N HIS A 155 16.68 -1.95 -3.52
CA HIS A 155 17.29 -2.15 -4.86
C HIS A 155 17.29 -3.62 -5.33
N LYS A 156 17.39 -4.57 -4.39
CA LYS A 156 17.32 -6.01 -4.70
C LYS A 156 15.91 -6.44 -5.10
N PHE A 157 14.89 -5.90 -4.42
CA PHE A 157 13.48 -6.16 -4.73
C PHE A 157 13.11 -5.56 -6.10
N ILE A 158 13.49 -4.30 -6.34
CA ILE A 158 13.30 -3.66 -7.65
C ILE A 158 13.98 -4.47 -8.77
N GLY A 159 15.23 -4.89 -8.58
CA GLY A 159 15.93 -5.73 -9.54
C GLY A 159 15.26 -7.09 -9.79
N TRP A 160 14.61 -7.65 -8.79
CA TRP A 160 13.83 -8.87 -8.94
C TRP A 160 12.51 -8.63 -9.71
N LEU A 161 11.80 -7.53 -9.47
CA LEU A 161 10.63 -7.14 -10.27
C LEU A 161 11.00 -7.02 -11.76
N GLU A 162 12.11 -6.34 -12.05
CA GLU A 162 12.65 -6.21 -13.41
C GLU A 162 12.94 -7.56 -14.08
N GLN A 163 13.56 -8.49 -13.35
CA GLN A 163 13.83 -9.85 -13.85
C GLN A 163 12.55 -10.66 -14.11
N LYS A 164 11.45 -10.35 -13.39
CA LYS A 164 10.15 -10.99 -13.59
C LYS A 164 9.29 -10.31 -14.65
N GLY A 165 9.77 -9.24 -15.29
CA GLY A 165 9.01 -8.47 -16.26
C GLY A 165 7.82 -7.75 -15.62
N VAL A 166 7.92 -7.40 -14.34
CA VAL A 166 6.88 -6.69 -13.59
C VAL A 166 7.16 -5.19 -13.67
N LYS A 167 6.15 -4.42 -14.01
CA LYS A 167 6.19 -2.96 -13.95
C LYS A 167 6.16 -2.49 -12.49
N TYR A 168 6.72 -1.33 -12.21
CA TYR A 168 6.68 -0.78 -10.85
C TYR A 168 6.69 0.74 -10.83
N ILE A 169 6.07 1.30 -9.79
CA ILE A 169 6.09 2.72 -9.38
C ILE A 169 6.33 2.72 -7.88
N VAL A 170 7.54 3.03 -7.46
CA VAL A 170 7.90 2.98 -6.03
C VAL A 170 8.44 4.32 -5.57
N GLY A 171 7.91 4.83 -4.48
CA GLY A 171 8.39 6.04 -3.84
C GLY A 171 9.88 5.95 -3.52
N MET A 172 10.57 7.07 -3.56
CA MET A 172 11.98 7.16 -3.20
C MET A 172 12.23 8.31 -2.24
N ALA A 173 12.88 8.02 -1.13
CA ALA A 173 13.23 9.05 -0.15
C ALA A 173 14.20 10.09 -0.75
N GLN A 174 13.98 11.34 -0.40
CA GLN A 174 14.85 12.45 -0.83
C GLN A 174 16.27 12.26 -0.32
N ASN A 175 17.23 12.66 -1.13
CA ASN A 175 18.62 12.80 -0.73
C ASN A 175 19.29 13.96 -1.47
N LYS A 176 20.48 14.39 -1.01
CA LYS A 176 21.17 15.55 -1.56
C LYS A 176 21.49 15.44 -3.06
N ARG A 177 21.77 14.22 -3.56
CA ARG A 177 22.07 14.01 -4.98
C ARG A 177 20.80 14.17 -5.83
N LEU A 178 19.68 13.60 -5.41
CA LEU A 178 18.40 13.76 -6.10
C LEU A 178 17.92 15.22 -6.11
N LEU A 179 18.05 15.92 -5.00
CA LEU A 179 17.69 17.34 -4.94
C LEU A 179 18.56 18.21 -5.87
N LYS A 180 19.84 17.87 -6.02
CA LYS A 180 20.73 18.55 -6.96
C LYS A 180 20.32 18.36 -8.42
N GLU A 181 19.79 17.18 -8.79
CA GLU A 181 19.32 16.89 -10.16
C GLU A 181 18.11 17.75 -10.57
N VAL A 182 17.38 18.30 -9.60
CA VAL A 182 16.13 19.08 -9.82
C VAL A 182 16.22 20.51 -9.26
N GLU A 183 17.41 20.99 -8.96
CA GLU A 183 17.62 22.28 -8.31
C GLU A 183 17.10 23.46 -9.17
N ASP A 184 17.24 23.38 -10.48
CA ASP A 184 16.79 24.44 -11.38
C ASP A 184 15.26 24.45 -11.50
N GLU A 185 14.63 23.29 -11.55
CA GLU A 185 13.17 23.16 -11.58
C GLU A 185 12.55 23.64 -10.25
N ILE A 186 13.21 23.40 -9.12
CA ILE A 186 12.78 23.95 -7.82
C ILE A 186 12.74 25.49 -7.89
N LYS A 187 13.79 26.13 -8.37
CA LYS A 187 13.87 27.60 -8.50
C LYS A 187 12.77 28.14 -9.44
N ILE A 188 12.48 27.42 -10.53
CA ILE A 188 11.42 27.79 -11.47
C ILE A 188 10.05 27.73 -10.80
N VAL A 189 9.73 26.60 -10.12
CA VAL A 189 8.45 26.42 -9.43
C VAL A 189 8.27 27.44 -8.32
N GLU A 190 9.33 27.77 -7.56
CA GLU A 190 9.30 28.81 -6.55
C GLU A 190 8.98 30.18 -7.14
N LYS A 191 9.65 30.56 -8.22
CA LYS A 191 9.42 31.83 -8.91
C LYS A 191 8.00 31.93 -9.48
N LEU A 192 7.48 30.86 -10.09
CA LEU A 192 6.13 30.84 -10.64
C LEU A 192 5.07 30.98 -9.53
N TYR A 193 5.25 30.26 -8.42
CA TYR A 193 4.38 30.39 -7.27
C TYR A 193 4.40 31.80 -6.67
N ASP A 194 5.58 32.42 -6.53
CA ASP A 194 5.72 33.76 -5.96
C ASP A 194 5.04 34.82 -6.84
N GLN A 195 4.93 34.59 -8.15
CA GLN A 195 4.24 35.47 -9.08
C GLN A 195 2.72 35.29 -9.10
N SER A 196 2.24 34.04 -9.04
CA SER A 196 0.80 33.72 -9.18
C SER A 196 0.08 33.58 -7.85
N GLN A 197 0.80 33.19 -6.78
CA GLN A 197 0.26 32.72 -5.49
C GLN A 197 -0.67 31.49 -5.64
N GLU A 198 -0.62 30.81 -6.79
CA GLU A 198 -1.39 29.59 -7.06
C GLU A 198 -0.49 28.35 -6.98
N THR A 199 -1.07 27.22 -6.56
CA THR A 199 -0.36 25.94 -6.52
C THR A 199 0.26 25.63 -7.89
N THR A 200 1.57 25.51 -7.91
CA THR A 200 2.36 25.27 -9.12
C THR A 200 3.09 23.95 -9.00
N ALA A 201 3.08 23.13 -10.05
CA ALA A 201 3.80 21.87 -10.09
C ALA A 201 4.54 21.70 -11.42
N MET A 202 5.70 21.05 -11.34
CA MET A 202 6.48 20.58 -12.50
C MET A 202 6.87 19.12 -12.31
N TYR A 203 7.02 18.41 -13.43
CA TYR A 203 7.48 17.02 -13.44
C TYR A 203 8.77 16.93 -14.25
N LYS A 204 9.73 16.16 -13.75
CA LYS A 204 11.00 15.90 -14.44
C LYS A 204 11.34 14.41 -14.37
N ALA A 205 11.67 13.84 -15.52
CA ALA A 205 12.23 12.50 -15.61
C ALA A 205 13.74 12.58 -15.87
N PHE A 206 14.51 11.72 -15.19
CA PHE A 206 15.95 11.60 -15.40
C PHE A 206 16.44 10.19 -15.00
N ASN A 207 17.62 9.82 -15.50
CA ASN A 207 18.26 8.58 -15.10
C ASN A 207 19.14 8.82 -13.87
N TYR A 208 19.04 7.93 -12.90
CA TYR A 208 19.81 8.01 -11.66
C TYR A 208 20.37 6.65 -11.28
N LYS A 209 21.58 6.66 -10.74
CA LYS A 209 22.24 5.48 -10.20
C LYS A 209 22.76 5.76 -8.80
N ALA A 210 22.18 5.11 -7.80
CA ALA A 210 22.76 5.07 -6.46
C ALA A 210 23.99 4.13 -6.43
N ASP A 211 24.92 4.37 -5.51
CA ASP A 211 26.16 3.58 -5.41
C ASP A 211 25.89 2.07 -5.21
N SER A 212 24.80 1.73 -4.52
CA SER A 212 24.37 0.34 -4.29
C SER A 212 23.64 -0.31 -5.47
N TRP A 213 23.33 0.44 -6.52
CA TRP A 213 22.57 -0.06 -7.67
C TRP A 213 23.50 -0.62 -8.74
N ARG A 214 23.11 -1.74 -9.34
CA ARG A 214 23.87 -2.34 -10.44
C ARG A 214 23.74 -1.56 -11.76
N LYS A 215 22.59 -0.90 -11.97
CA LYS A 215 22.27 -0.13 -13.18
C LYS A 215 21.54 1.16 -12.85
N GLU A 216 21.50 2.07 -13.80
CA GLU A 216 20.64 3.25 -13.76
C GLU A 216 19.18 2.88 -13.85
N ARG A 217 18.32 3.74 -13.28
CA ARG A 217 16.86 3.63 -13.36
C ARG A 217 16.24 5.00 -13.58
N LYS A 218 15.11 5.00 -14.29
CA LYS A 218 14.28 6.20 -14.48
C LYS A 218 13.72 6.65 -13.15
N ILE A 219 13.97 7.90 -12.81
CA ILE A 219 13.37 8.60 -11.69
C ILE A 219 12.44 9.65 -12.25
N ILE A 220 11.27 9.78 -11.67
CA ILE A 220 10.38 10.91 -11.91
C ILE A 220 10.29 11.71 -10.63
N CYS A 221 10.46 13.01 -10.75
CA CYS A 221 10.29 13.97 -9.66
C CYS A 221 9.05 14.82 -9.91
N LYS A 222 8.18 14.92 -8.93
CA LYS A 222 7.16 15.97 -8.83
C LYS A 222 7.70 17.05 -7.91
N ILE A 223 7.79 18.28 -8.42
CA ILE A 223 8.16 19.46 -7.67
C ILE A 223 6.91 20.33 -7.60
N GLU A 224 6.36 20.51 -6.41
CA GLU A 224 5.14 21.27 -6.17
C GLU A 224 5.41 22.32 -5.10
N LYS A 225 4.86 23.53 -5.28
CA LYS A 225 4.80 24.56 -4.24
C LYS A 225 3.37 25.03 -4.08
N ASN A 226 2.90 25.06 -2.86
CA ASN A 226 1.60 25.57 -2.45
C ASN A 226 1.74 26.43 -1.19
N TYR A 227 0.62 26.85 -0.60
CA TYR A 227 0.64 27.69 0.61
C TYR A 227 1.26 27.02 1.85
N HIS A 228 1.35 25.68 1.89
CA HIS A 228 2.07 24.94 2.93
C HIS A 228 3.59 24.86 2.71
N GLY A 229 4.07 25.32 1.53
CA GLY A 229 5.48 25.26 1.15
C GLY A 229 5.80 24.27 0.03
N PRO A 230 7.11 24.03 -0.19
CA PRO A 230 7.57 23.13 -1.24
C PRO A 230 7.30 21.65 -0.86
N ASN A 231 6.84 20.89 -1.84
CA ASN A 231 6.63 19.45 -1.73
C ASN A 231 7.31 18.75 -2.92
N ILE A 232 8.46 18.15 -2.68
CA ILE A 232 9.27 17.49 -3.69
C ILE A 232 9.21 15.98 -3.44
N ARG A 233 8.76 15.21 -4.41
CA ARG A 233 8.62 13.76 -4.31
C ARG A 233 9.28 13.06 -5.47
N PHE A 234 9.95 11.95 -5.18
CA PHE A 234 10.60 11.12 -6.18
C PHE A 234 9.97 9.73 -6.23
N ILE A 235 9.81 9.21 -7.43
CA ILE A 235 9.47 7.80 -7.67
C ILE A 235 10.49 7.18 -8.61
N VAL A 236 10.75 5.89 -8.44
CA VAL A 236 11.54 5.06 -9.35
C VAL A 236 10.60 4.16 -10.13
N THR A 237 10.83 4.02 -11.43
CA THR A 237 9.94 3.24 -12.31
C THR A 237 10.72 2.63 -13.48
N ASN A 238 10.16 1.56 -14.07
CA ASN A 238 10.58 1.00 -15.35
C ASN A 238 9.56 1.23 -16.47
N ILE A 239 8.55 2.06 -16.20
CA ILE A 239 7.51 2.40 -17.17
C ILE A 239 7.98 3.60 -18.00
N ASP A 240 7.80 3.53 -19.32
CA ASP A 240 8.19 4.58 -20.24
C ASP A 240 6.94 5.33 -20.75
N GLU A 241 6.38 6.12 -19.86
CA GLU A 241 5.22 6.99 -20.10
C GLU A 241 5.58 8.43 -19.73
N ASP A 242 4.65 9.36 -20.03
CA ASP A 242 4.80 10.76 -19.63
C ASP A 242 4.90 10.90 -18.12
N PRO A 243 5.85 11.71 -17.61
CA PRO A 243 6.07 11.84 -16.16
C PRO A 243 4.85 12.35 -15.39
N GLU A 244 4.07 13.25 -15.96
CA GLU A 244 2.88 13.79 -15.32
C GLU A 244 1.75 12.76 -15.28
N GLU A 245 1.51 12.04 -16.40
CA GLU A 245 0.50 10.99 -16.47
C GLU A 245 0.80 9.84 -15.52
N LEU A 246 2.06 9.43 -15.44
CA LEU A 246 2.46 8.34 -14.56
C LEU A 246 2.39 8.70 -13.06
N TYR A 247 2.50 9.99 -12.75
CA TYR A 247 2.49 10.46 -11.36
C TYR A 247 1.07 10.71 -10.82
N ARG A 248 0.09 10.90 -11.68
CA ARG A 248 -1.34 11.09 -11.33
C ARG A 248 -2.00 9.76 -11.00
#